data_6971f8762b7e8e57ebb63051d658905b
#
_entry.id   6971f8762b7e8e57ebb63051d658905b
#
_cell.length_a   1.000
_cell.length_b   1.000
_cell.length_c   1.000
_cell.angle_alpha   90.00
_cell.angle_beta   90.00
_cell.angle_gamma   90.00
#
_symmetry.space_group_name_H-M   'P 1'
#
loop_
_entity.id
_entity.type
_entity.pdbx_description
1 polymer ?
#
loop_
_entity_poly.entity_id
_entity_poly.type
_entity_poly.pdbx_seq_one_letter_code
_entity_poly.pdbx_strand_id
1 'polypeptide(L)'
;MKVIFSIPALTGEVKTKCHISLTAAHKLLHNAGIEYDEHFVENCPYLPVARATLVAMFENDPEATDQIFVDSDVGFNPEAIVHLLERPEGIVGGVYPLKRDKVGYTAELMTQDGIPLGRDGLIEAKFLPGGFLRIKRDVYTILKEKYPELKYEDSVVEVMGAGITEAYDFFGMGIYGRKFRTEDYAFCQRWRDIGGTLWVYPDIDFEHVGSKAYKGNLHK
;
A
#
# COMPACT_ATOMS: atom_id res chain seq x y z
N MET A 1 16.44 -10.16 -3.03
CA MET A 1 15.13 -9.46 -2.91
C MET A 1 14.43 -10.02 -1.69
N LYS A 2 14.05 -9.17 -0.77
CA LYS A 2 13.19 -9.52 0.37
C LYS A 2 11.97 -8.63 0.40
N VAL A 3 10.79 -9.21 0.54
CA VAL A 3 9.49 -8.52 0.49
C VAL A 3 8.87 -8.53 1.87
N ILE A 4 8.40 -7.38 2.35
CA ILE A 4 7.64 -7.29 3.59
C ILE A 4 6.17 -6.99 3.26
N PHE A 5 5.28 -7.90 3.65
CA PHE A 5 3.85 -7.63 3.66
C PHE A 5 3.50 -6.85 4.92
N SER A 6 2.89 -5.70 4.76
CA SER A 6 2.55 -4.77 5.85
C SER A 6 1.03 -4.67 5.98
N ILE A 7 0.50 -5.21 7.07
CA ILE A 7 -0.93 -5.44 7.27
C ILE A 7 -1.43 -4.64 8.49
N PRO A 8 -2.12 -3.50 8.27
CA PRO A 8 -2.83 -2.84 9.36
C PRO A 8 -4.11 -3.63 9.69
N ALA A 9 -4.21 -4.13 10.93
CA ALA A 9 -5.28 -5.01 11.41
C ALA A 9 -5.97 -4.41 12.64
N LEU A 10 -6.84 -3.42 12.45
CA LEU A 10 -7.51 -2.67 13.53
C LEU A 10 -8.15 -3.58 14.60
N THR A 11 -8.75 -4.68 14.20
CA THR A 11 -9.46 -5.62 15.11
C THR A 11 -8.59 -6.81 15.51
N GLY A 12 -7.30 -6.85 15.14
CA GLY A 12 -6.45 -8.03 15.29
C GLY A 12 -6.88 -9.22 14.42
N GLU A 13 -7.70 -8.95 13.38
CA GLU A 13 -8.24 -9.99 12.49
C GLU A 13 -7.83 -9.75 11.04
N VAL A 14 -7.52 -10.84 10.36
CA VAL A 14 -7.39 -10.89 8.89
C VAL A 14 -8.56 -11.68 8.31
N LYS A 15 -9.26 -11.11 7.35
CA LYS A 15 -10.40 -11.79 6.72
C LYS A 15 -9.92 -13.01 5.90
N THR A 16 -10.71 -14.08 5.91
CA THR A 16 -10.35 -15.36 5.28
C THR A 16 -9.87 -15.21 3.83
N LYS A 17 -10.48 -14.30 3.06
CA LYS A 17 -10.07 -14.06 1.65
C LYS A 17 -8.67 -13.45 1.56
N CYS A 18 -8.35 -12.48 2.39
CA CYS A 18 -7.00 -11.92 2.50
C CYS A 18 -5.98 -12.99 2.90
N HIS A 19 -6.27 -13.76 3.95
CA HIS A 19 -5.40 -14.85 4.41
C HIS A 19 -5.13 -15.91 3.32
N ILE A 20 -6.17 -16.32 2.57
CA ILE A 20 -6.00 -17.29 1.46
C ILE A 20 -5.10 -16.70 0.38
N SER A 21 -5.30 -15.41 0.01
CA SER A 21 -4.48 -14.73 -0.99
C SER A 21 -3.03 -14.60 -0.56
N LEU A 22 -2.77 -14.16 0.68
CA LEU A 22 -1.41 -14.07 1.24
C LEU A 22 -0.73 -15.44 1.26
N THR A 23 -1.40 -16.47 1.78
CA THR A 23 -0.85 -17.84 1.82
C THR A 23 -0.48 -18.36 0.42
N ALA A 24 -1.28 -18.07 -0.59
CA ALA A 24 -1.00 -18.47 -1.96
C ALA A 24 0.16 -17.65 -2.56
N ALA A 25 0.22 -16.33 -2.30
CA ALA A 25 1.31 -15.47 -2.71
C ALA A 25 2.66 -15.91 -2.10
N HIS A 26 2.68 -16.27 -0.80
CA HIS A 26 3.86 -16.79 -0.12
C HIS A 26 4.41 -18.05 -0.80
N LYS A 27 3.53 -18.96 -1.22
CA LYS A 27 3.96 -20.16 -1.98
C LYS A 27 4.62 -19.80 -3.31
N LEU A 28 4.09 -18.80 -4.03
CA LEU A 28 4.69 -18.32 -5.28
C LEU A 28 6.07 -17.71 -5.03
N LEU A 29 6.19 -16.84 -4.03
CA LEU A 29 7.47 -16.22 -3.66
C LEU A 29 8.50 -17.26 -3.23
N HIS A 30 8.11 -18.19 -2.37
CA HIS A 30 8.98 -19.30 -1.95
C HIS A 30 9.50 -20.12 -3.15
N ASN A 31 8.61 -20.47 -4.09
CA ASN A 31 8.99 -21.22 -5.29
C ASN A 31 9.90 -20.40 -6.23
N ALA A 32 9.80 -19.09 -6.21
CA ALA A 32 10.66 -18.17 -6.96
C ALA A 32 11.99 -17.86 -6.25
N GLY A 33 12.21 -18.38 -5.03
CA GLY A 33 13.41 -18.10 -4.23
C GLY A 33 13.45 -16.65 -3.71
N ILE A 34 12.29 -16.01 -3.57
CA ILE A 34 12.15 -14.65 -3.03
C ILE A 34 11.84 -14.75 -1.53
N GLU A 35 12.65 -14.11 -0.72
CA GLU A 35 12.43 -14.02 0.73
C GLU A 35 11.26 -13.09 1.03
N TYR A 36 10.49 -13.43 2.05
CA TYR A 36 9.36 -12.59 2.49
C TYR A 36 9.13 -12.71 3.99
N ASP A 37 8.48 -11.69 4.55
CA ASP A 37 8.01 -11.67 5.94
C ASP A 37 6.69 -10.88 6.02
N GLU A 38 5.98 -10.99 7.15
CA GLU A 38 4.74 -10.28 7.43
C GLU A 38 4.88 -9.42 8.68
N HIS A 39 4.55 -8.14 8.55
CA HIS A 39 4.45 -7.20 9.67
C HIS A 39 2.99 -6.81 9.89
N PHE A 40 2.55 -6.91 11.14
CA PHE A 40 1.21 -6.52 11.55
C PHE A 40 1.27 -5.36 12.55
N VAL A 41 0.33 -4.43 12.42
CA VAL A 41 0.02 -3.46 13.45
C VAL A 41 -1.45 -3.65 13.83
N GLU A 42 -1.66 -4.16 15.03
CA GLU A 42 -2.98 -4.51 15.54
C GLU A 42 -3.50 -3.43 16.50
N ASN A 43 -4.83 -3.34 16.61
CA ASN A 43 -5.51 -2.51 17.61
C ASN A 43 -5.16 -1.01 17.56
N CYS A 44 -4.61 -0.51 16.46
CA CYS A 44 -4.35 0.90 16.26
C CYS A 44 -5.53 1.57 15.55
N PRO A 45 -6.29 2.46 16.23
CA PRO A 45 -7.45 3.13 15.64
C PRO A 45 -7.06 4.24 14.65
N TYR A 46 -5.80 4.62 14.63
CA TYR A 46 -5.27 5.68 13.78
C TYR A 46 -4.50 5.08 12.61
N LEU A 47 -5.18 4.86 11.48
CA LEU A 47 -4.58 4.23 10.30
C LEU A 47 -3.29 4.92 9.80
N PRO A 48 -3.15 6.27 9.81
CA PRO A 48 -1.87 6.91 9.50
C PRO A 48 -0.72 6.46 10.40
N VAL A 49 -0.97 6.32 11.71
CA VAL A 49 0.03 5.85 12.68
C VAL A 49 0.37 4.39 12.43
N ALA A 50 -0.64 3.53 12.20
CA ALA A 50 -0.40 2.13 11.87
C ALA A 50 0.48 1.97 10.62
N ARG A 51 0.21 2.73 9.54
CA ARG A 51 1.03 2.71 8.33
C ARG A 51 2.44 3.26 8.57
N ALA A 52 2.58 4.35 9.32
CA ALA A 52 3.89 4.90 9.67
C ALA A 52 4.73 3.91 10.49
N THR A 53 4.11 3.21 11.44
CA THR A 53 4.76 2.14 12.23
C THR A 53 5.20 0.99 11.33
N LEU A 54 4.34 0.54 10.39
CA LEU A 54 4.69 -0.51 9.43
C LEU A 54 5.85 -0.11 8.50
N VAL A 55 5.94 1.18 8.12
CA VAL A 55 7.11 1.68 7.38
C VAL A 55 8.36 1.63 8.26
N ALA A 56 8.28 2.06 9.51
CA ALA A 56 9.41 2.02 10.43
C ALA A 56 9.90 0.58 10.66
N MET A 57 9.00 -0.39 10.81
CA MET A 57 9.33 -1.81 10.90
C MET A 57 10.01 -2.33 9.61
N PHE A 58 9.50 -1.96 8.44
CA PHE A 58 10.11 -2.29 7.16
C PHE A 58 11.52 -1.71 7.03
N GLU A 59 11.70 -0.45 7.40
CA GLU A 59 13.00 0.22 7.32
C GLU A 59 14.03 -0.34 8.29
N ASN A 60 13.59 -0.88 9.43
CA ASN A 60 14.44 -1.53 10.43
C ASN A 60 15.02 -2.88 9.95
N ASP A 61 14.49 -3.46 8.88
CA ASP A 61 15.06 -4.61 8.21
C ASP A 61 15.91 -4.17 7.00
N PRO A 62 17.25 -4.15 7.10
CA PRO A 62 18.11 -3.62 6.04
C PRO A 62 18.11 -4.46 4.76
N GLU A 63 17.66 -5.72 4.82
CA GLU A 63 17.63 -6.63 3.67
C GLU A 63 16.32 -6.49 2.88
N ALA A 64 15.27 -5.90 3.47
CA ALA A 64 14.00 -5.69 2.81
C ALA A 64 14.12 -4.68 1.66
N THR A 65 13.66 -5.04 0.48
CA THR A 65 13.76 -4.22 -0.75
C THR A 65 12.43 -3.59 -1.13
N ASP A 66 11.34 -4.31 -0.88
CA ASP A 66 9.99 -3.94 -1.28
C ASP A 66 9.01 -4.13 -0.12
N GLN A 67 8.21 -3.11 0.15
CA GLN A 67 7.08 -3.18 1.06
C GLN A 67 5.79 -3.32 0.26
N ILE A 68 4.93 -4.23 0.67
CA ILE A 68 3.59 -4.38 0.08
C ILE A 68 2.55 -4.21 1.19
N PHE A 69 1.85 -3.08 1.16
CA PHE A 69 0.67 -2.90 2.00
C PHE A 69 -0.47 -3.77 1.48
N VAL A 70 -1.10 -4.49 2.40
CA VAL A 70 -2.33 -5.24 2.15
C VAL A 70 -3.29 -4.97 3.30
N ASP A 71 -4.44 -4.37 3.02
CA ASP A 71 -5.47 -4.21 4.05
C ASP A 71 -6.04 -5.58 4.44
N SER A 72 -6.27 -5.79 5.74
CA SER A 72 -6.65 -7.08 6.32
C SER A 72 -7.95 -7.69 5.78
N ASP A 73 -8.69 -6.94 4.95
CA ASP A 73 -9.96 -7.34 4.36
C ASP A 73 -9.97 -7.35 2.81
N VAL A 74 -8.78 -7.26 2.20
CA VAL A 74 -8.60 -7.29 0.74
C VAL A 74 -8.06 -8.65 0.31
N GLY A 75 -8.88 -9.43 -0.42
CA GLY A 75 -8.46 -10.64 -1.14
C GLY A 75 -8.07 -10.30 -2.58
N PHE A 76 -7.09 -11.03 -3.13
CA PHE A 76 -6.53 -10.79 -4.47
C PHE A 76 -6.05 -12.09 -5.12
N ASN A 77 -5.89 -12.12 -6.44
CA ASN A 77 -5.21 -13.23 -7.11
C ASN A 77 -3.70 -13.19 -6.82
N PRO A 78 -3.08 -14.29 -6.35
CA PRO A 78 -1.72 -14.28 -5.81
C PRO A 78 -0.64 -13.91 -6.83
N GLU A 79 -0.89 -14.14 -8.14
CA GLU A 79 0.02 -13.77 -9.23
C GLU A 79 0.25 -12.25 -9.30
N ALA A 80 -0.71 -11.47 -8.80
CA ALA A 80 -0.59 -10.01 -8.74
C ALA A 80 0.67 -9.55 -8.00
N ILE A 81 1.07 -10.25 -6.93
CA ILE A 81 2.30 -9.93 -6.17
C ILE A 81 3.54 -10.04 -7.08
N VAL A 82 3.65 -11.11 -7.84
CA VAL A 82 4.78 -11.32 -8.77
C VAL A 82 4.80 -10.20 -9.81
N HIS A 83 3.66 -9.89 -10.40
CA HIS A 83 3.55 -8.81 -11.38
C HIS A 83 3.92 -7.43 -10.81
N LEU A 84 3.57 -7.14 -9.55
CA LEU A 84 4.00 -5.89 -8.91
C LEU A 84 5.52 -5.86 -8.69
N LEU A 85 6.13 -6.97 -8.29
CA LEU A 85 7.57 -7.07 -8.02
C LEU A 85 8.43 -6.98 -9.29
N GLU A 86 7.93 -7.45 -10.42
CA GLU A 86 8.61 -7.36 -11.72
C GLU A 86 8.69 -5.92 -12.26
N ARG A 87 7.90 -4.97 -11.71
CA ARG A 87 7.85 -3.60 -12.21
C ARG A 87 9.01 -2.77 -11.69
N PRO A 88 9.69 -2.00 -12.56
CA PRO A 88 10.79 -1.13 -12.16
C PRO A 88 10.35 0.13 -11.41
N GLU A 89 9.08 0.51 -11.51
CA GLU A 89 8.52 1.72 -10.91
C GLU A 89 8.66 1.69 -9.37
N GLY A 90 8.85 2.86 -8.74
CA GLY A 90 8.99 2.98 -7.29
C GLY A 90 7.71 2.64 -6.53
N ILE A 91 6.55 3.00 -7.08
CA ILE A 91 5.22 2.75 -6.50
C ILE A 91 4.29 2.18 -7.56
N VAL A 92 3.78 0.98 -7.31
CA VAL A 92 2.75 0.32 -8.11
C VAL A 92 1.71 -0.31 -7.20
N GLY A 93 0.44 -0.09 -7.50
CA GLY A 93 -0.64 -0.69 -6.70
C GLY A 93 -1.76 -1.27 -7.55
N GLY A 94 -2.67 -1.96 -6.89
CA GLY A 94 -3.93 -2.39 -7.43
C GLY A 94 -5.09 -1.54 -6.91
N VAL A 95 -6.19 -1.53 -7.62
CA VAL A 95 -7.38 -0.76 -7.27
C VAL A 95 -8.55 -1.70 -7.04
N TYR A 96 -8.92 -1.85 -5.79
CA TYR A 96 -10.02 -2.72 -5.38
C TYR A 96 -11.36 -1.95 -5.29
N PRO A 97 -12.52 -2.66 -5.41
CA PRO A 97 -13.82 -2.02 -5.39
C PRO A 97 -14.16 -1.46 -4.01
N LEU A 98 -14.92 -0.39 -3.99
CA LEU A 98 -15.53 0.13 -2.76
C LEU A 98 -16.57 -0.85 -2.19
N LYS A 99 -16.73 -0.88 -0.87
CA LYS A 99 -17.77 -1.66 -0.16
C LYS A 99 -19.16 -1.04 -0.34
N ARG A 100 -19.65 -1.02 -1.58
CA ARG A 100 -20.98 -0.50 -1.93
C ARG A 100 -21.59 -1.29 -3.10
N ASP A 101 -22.90 -1.27 -3.23
CA ASP A 101 -23.60 -2.07 -4.26
C ASP A 101 -23.31 -1.59 -5.68
N LYS A 102 -23.19 -0.27 -5.87
CA LYS A 102 -22.74 0.26 -7.16
C LYS A 102 -21.23 0.16 -7.22
N VAL A 103 -20.71 -0.58 -8.19
CA VAL A 103 -19.26 -0.71 -8.42
C VAL A 103 -18.64 0.67 -8.56
N GLY A 104 -17.54 0.87 -7.89
CA GLY A 104 -16.71 2.06 -7.95
C GLY A 104 -15.40 1.82 -7.24
N TYR A 105 -14.40 2.58 -7.61
CA TYR A 105 -13.03 2.41 -7.19
C TYR A 105 -12.51 3.66 -6.47
N THR A 106 -11.49 3.48 -5.63
CA THR A 106 -10.90 4.55 -4.81
C THR A 106 -9.75 5.27 -5.48
N ALA A 107 -9.33 4.89 -6.69
CA ALA A 107 -8.25 5.56 -7.40
C ALA A 107 -8.74 6.80 -8.16
N GLU A 108 -7.85 7.77 -8.31
CA GLU A 108 -7.98 8.86 -9.28
C GLU A 108 -6.88 8.69 -10.33
N LEU A 109 -7.27 8.36 -11.58
CA LEU A 109 -6.33 8.12 -12.69
C LEU A 109 -5.91 9.43 -13.34
N MET A 110 -4.72 9.44 -13.93
CA MET A 110 -4.29 10.52 -14.83
C MET A 110 -4.93 10.29 -16.20
N THR A 111 -5.55 11.33 -16.74
CA THR A 111 -6.23 11.26 -18.05
C THR A 111 -5.83 12.44 -18.93
N GLN A 112 -5.80 12.19 -20.23
CA GLN A 112 -5.76 13.24 -21.25
C GLN A 112 -6.98 13.05 -22.16
N ASP A 113 -7.78 14.09 -22.33
CA ASP A 113 -9.04 14.06 -23.09
C ASP A 113 -10.01 12.95 -22.64
N GLY A 114 -9.99 12.61 -21.33
CA GLY A 114 -10.82 11.57 -20.73
C GLY A 114 -10.26 10.14 -20.92
N ILE A 115 -9.12 9.97 -21.57
CA ILE A 115 -8.46 8.68 -21.78
C ILE A 115 -7.37 8.49 -20.72
N PRO A 116 -7.35 7.36 -19.98
CA PRO A 116 -6.29 7.07 -19.04
C PRO A 116 -4.90 7.07 -19.69
N LEU A 117 -3.95 7.74 -19.03
CA LEU A 117 -2.55 7.70 -19.45
C LEU A 117 -1.92 6.39 -18.95
N GLY A 118 -1.11 5.75 -19.80
CA GLY A 118 -0.48 4.50 -19.41
C GLY A 118 0.67 4.09 -20.32
N ARG A 119 1.45 3.12 -19.83
CA ARG A 119 2.55 2.49 -20.57
C ARG A 119 2.81 1.08 -20.07
N ASP A 120 3.24 0.20 -20.91
CA ASP A 120 3.70 -1.16 -20.56
C ASP A 120 2.70 -1.96 -19.71
N GLY A 121 1.39 -1.77 -19.98
CA GLY A 121 0.30 -2.42 -19.23
C GLY A 121 -0.02 -1.79 -17.87
N LEU A 122 0.62 -0.66 -17.53
CA LEU A 122 0.31 0.15 -16.35
C LEU A 122 -0.51 1.39 -16.73
N ILE A 123 -1.32 1.86 -15.78
CA ILE A 123 -2.07 3.11 -15.88
C ILE A 123 -1.50 4.10 -14.88
N GLU A 124 -1.20 5.33 -15.29
CA GLU A 124 -0.73 6.36 -14.39
C GLU A 124 -1.87 6.84 -13.48
N ALA A 125 -1.59 6.92 -12.17
CA ALA A 125 -2.54 7.39 -11.19
C ALA A 125 -2.12 8.74 -10.60
N LYS A 126 -3.12 9.52 -10.21
CA LYS A 126 -2.95 10.68 -9.37
C LYS A 126 -2.99 10.32 -7.90
N PHE A 127 -3.88 9.41 -7.55
CA PHE A 127 -4.02 8.84 -6.21
C PHE A 127 -4.34 7.34 -6.28
N LEU A 128 -3.76 6.58 -5.35
CA LEU A 128 -3.97 5.15 -5.17
C LEU A 128 -4.49 4.87 -3.76
N PRO A 129 -5.30 3.82 -3.59
CA PRO A 129 -5.65 3.32 -2.26
C PRO A 129 -4.43 2.64 -1.63
N GLY A 130 -4.31 2.77 -0.31
CA GLY A 130 -3.20 2.20 0.45
C GLY A 130 -3.31 0.71 0.75
N GLY A 131 -4.46 0.07 0.47
CA GLY A 131 -4.72 -1.30 0.89
C GLY A 131 -4.23 -2.40 -0.07
N PHE A 132 -3.60 -2.04 -1.19
CA PHE A 132 -2.84 -2.96 -2.04
C PHE A 132 -1.80 -2.16 -2.83
N LEU A 133 -0.64 -1.92 -2.20
CA LEU A 133 0.33 -0.96 -2.69
C LEU A 133 1.76 -1.45 -2.46
N ARG A 134 2.52 -1.68 -3.54
CA ARG A 134 3.94 -1.97 -3.46
C ARG A 134 4.75 -0.68 -3.55
N ILE A 135 5.68 -0.52 -2.61
CA ILE A 135 6.58 0.63 -2.49
C ILE A 135 8.02 0.10 -2.35
N LYS A 136 8.92 0.58 -3.20
CA LYS A 136 10.36 0.28 -3.08
C LYS A 136 11.00 1.08 -1.95
N ARG A 137 12.06 0.54 -1.36
CA ARG A 137 12.83 1.17 -0.28
C ARG A 137 13.31 2.58 -0.63
N ASP A 138 13.80 2.78 -1.83
CA ASP A 138 14.34 4.08 -2.29
C ASP A 138 13.30 5.20 -2.26
N VAL A 139 12.02 4.87 -2.41
CA VAL A 139 10.93 5.86 -2.27
C VAL A 139 10.94 6.48 -0.87
N TYR A 140 11.10 5.66 0.18
CA TYR A 140 11.18 6.16 1.55
C TYR A 140 12.46 6.96 1.80
N THR A 141 13.59 6.53 1.23
CA THR A 141 14.85 7.30 1.31
C THR A 141 14.67 8.70 0.73
N ILE A 142 14.09 8.80 -0.47
CA ILE A 142 13.80 10.09 -1.12
C ILE A 142 12.81 10.93 -0.30
N LEU A 143 11.74 10.30 0.23
CA LEU A 143 10.75 11.00 1.05
C LEU A 143 11.37 11.56 2.34
N LYS A 144 12.26 10.83 3.02
CA LYS A 144 12.96 11.31 4.22
C LYS A 144 13.87 12.50 3.92
N GLU A 145 14.55 12.49 2.77
CA GLU A 145 15.38 13.60 2.35
C GLU A 145 14.57 14.86 2.02
N LYS A 146 13.38 14.70 1.44
CA LYS A 146 12.51 15.81 1.02
C LYS A 146 11.62 16.35 2.12
N TYR A 147 11.28 15.52 3.10
CA TYR A 147 10.37 15.85 4.20
C TYR A 147 10.98 15.44 5.57
N PRO A 148 12.18 15.96 5.93
CA PRO A 148 12.80 15.61 7.21
C PRO A 148 11.97 16.04 8.43
N GLU A 149 11.11 17.05 8.27
CA GLU A 149 10.20 17.56 9.30
C GLU A 149 9.07 16.57 9.66
N LEU A 150 8.83 15.54 8.84
CA LEU A 150 7.84 14.50 9.13
C LEU A 150 8.35 13.44 10.11
N LYS A 151 9.63 13.51 10.50
CA LYS A 151 10.18 12.61 11.50
C LYS A 151 9.57 12.92 12.88
N TYR A 152 9.17 11.88 13.60
CA TYR A 152 8.67 11.99 14.97
C TYR A 152 9.09 10.79 15.81
N GLU A 153 9.07 11.00 17.14
CA GLU A 153 9.25 9.99 18.16
C GLU A 153 7.92 9.82 18.90
N ASP A 154 7.47 8.59 19.09
CA ASP A 154 6.19 8.32 19.75
C ASP A 154 6.22 6.97 20.49
N SER A 155 5.70 6.98 21.70
CA SER A 155 5.51 5.76 22.51
C SER A 155 4.55 4.76 21.85
N VAL A 156 3.63 5.21 21.01
CA VAL A 156 2.72 4.34 20.26
C VAL A 156 3.52 3.54 19.21
N VAL A 157 4.43 4.18 18.51
CA VAL A 157 5.34 3.52 17.55
C VAL A 157 6.23 2.51 18.28
N GLU A 158 6.77 2.88 19.46
CA GLU A 158 7.60 1.97 20.27
C GLU A 158 6.83 0.71 20.68
N VAL A 159 5.63 0.87 21.19
CA VAL A 159 4.79 -0.24 21.66
C VAL A 159 4.37 -1.16 20.50
N MET A 160 3.98 -0.59 19.36
CA MET A 160 3.51 -1.35 18.20
C MET A 160 4.66 -1.87 17.35
N GLY A 161 5.77 -1.14 17.29
CA GLY A 161 6.92 -1.43 16.44
C GLY A 161 8.03 -2.25 17.11
N ALA A 162 7.75 -2.95 18.21
CA ALA A 162 8.71 -3.84 18.88
C ALA A 162 10.06 -3.16 19.23
N GLY A 163 10.01 -1.96 19.80
CA GLY A 163 11.19 -1.21 20.22
C GLY A 163 11.70 -0.17 19.20
N ILE A 164 10.95 0.06 18.13
CA ILE A 164 11.22 1.16 17.18
C ILE A 164 10.63 2.44 17.77
N THR A 165 11.47 3.46 17.97
CA THR A 165 11.09 4.72 18.62
C THR A 165 10.88 5.89 17.68
N GLU A 166 11.25 5.74 16.41
CA GLU A 166 11.19 6.80 15.41
C GLU A 166 10.36 6.35 14.20
N ALA A 167 9.52 7.25 13.71
CA ALA A 167 8.78 7.06 12.47
C ALA A 167 8.70 8.36 11.67
N TYR A 168 8.15 8.26 10.46
CA TYR A 168 7.86 9.40 9.60
C TYR A 168 6.37 9.45 9.27
N ASP A 169 5.76 10.61 9.44
CA ASP A 169 4.33 10.84 9.14
C ASP A 169 4.06 10.98 7.63
N PHE A 170 4.53 10.02 6.83
CA PHE A 170 4.28 10.00 5.39
C PHE A 170 2.80 9.86 5.02
N PHE A 171 2.01 9.30 5.92
CA PHE A 171 0.59 9.04 5.76
C PHE A 171 -0.30 10.04 6.52
N GLY A 172 0.26 11.11 7.08
CA GLY A 172 -0.49 12.12 7.84
C GLY A 172 -1.57 12.80 7.01
N MET A 173 -2.82 12.67 7.44
CA MET A 173 -3.99 13.30 6.81
C MET A 173 -3.97 14.82 6.97
N GLY A 174 -4.57 15.55 6.04
CA GLY A 174 -4.62 17.01 6.15
C GLY A 174 -5.27 17.73 4.98
N ILE A 175 -5.14 19.04 5.02
CA ILE A 175 -5.65 19.94 3.98
C ILE A 175 -4.54 20.25 2.97
N TYR A 176 -4.74 19.86 1.73
CA TYR A 176 -3.86 20.10 0.60
C TYR A 176 -4.61 20.94 -0.45
N GLY A 177 -4.21 22.18 -0.62
CA GLY A 177 -4.85 23.08 -1.60
C GLY A 177 -6.37 23.15 -1.46
N ARG A 178 -6.92 23.33 -0.25
CA ARG A 178 -8.36 23.39 0.08
C ARG A 178 -9.10 22.04 -0.01
N LYS A 179 -8.41 20.92 -0.22
CA LYS A 179 -9.01 19.58 -0.23
C LYS A 179 -8.47 18.77 0.93
N PHE A 180 -9.34 18.13 1.70
CA PHE A 180 -8.92 17.15 2.68
C PHE A 180 -8.43 15.89 1.97
N ARG A 181 -7.26 15.36 2.40
CA ARG A 181 -6.70 14.10 1.91
C ARG A 181 -6.66 13.08 3.04
N THR A 182 -7.18 11.90 2.76
CA THR A 182 -6.99 10.70 3.58
C THR A 182 -5.52 10.27 3.58
N GLU A 183 -5.17 9.31 4.40
CA GLU A 183 -3.77 8.91 4.61
C GLU A 183 -3.07 8.46 3.32
N ASP A 184 -3.74 7.63 2.53
CA ASP A 184 -3.24 7.13 1.25
C ASP A 184 -3.10 8.24 0.20
N TYR A 185 -4.09 9.13 0.11
CA TYR A 185 -4.04 10.28 -0.81
C TYR A 185 -3.02 11.33 -0.37
N ALA A 186 -2.81 11.51 0.95
CA ALA A 186 -1.77 12.38 1.47
C ALA A 186 -0.37 11.85 1.12
N PHE A 187 -0.14 10.54 1.27
CA PHE A 187 1.09 9.88 0.83
C PHE A 187 1.33 10.06 -0.68
N CYS A 188 0.32 9.78 -1.49
CA CYS A 188 0.39 9.96 -2.95
C CYS A 188 0.68 11.43 -3.33
N GLN A 189 0.07 12.39 -2.62
CA GLN A 189 0.30 13.82 -2.86
C GLN A 189 1.75 14.20 -2.59
N ARG A 190 2.30 13.80 -1.41
CA ARG A 190 3.70 14.06 -1.05
C ARG A 190 4.67 13.52 -2.10
N TRP A 191 4.47 12.27 -2.54
CA TRP A 191 5.31 11.67 -3.57
C TRP A 191 5.26 12.43 -4.90
N ARG A 192 4.07 12.85 -5.31
CA ARG A 192 3.88 13.62 -6.54
C ARG A 192 4.44 15.04 -6.45
N ASP A 193 4.35 15.69 -5.30
CA ASP A 193 4.85 17.05 -5.10
C ASP A 193 6.38 17.15 -5.29
N ILE A 194 7.08 16.04 -5.17
CA ILE A 194 8.53 15.94 -5.43
C ILE A 194 8.86 15.32 -6.80
N GLY A 195 7.87 15.18 -7.69
CA GLY A 195 8.04 14.69 -9.06
C GLY A 195 7.90 13.17 -9.22
N GLY A 196 7.49 12.47 -8.18
CA GLY A 196 7.24 11.03 -8.23
C GLY A 196 5.99 10.66 -9.04
N THR A 197 5.96 9.45 -9.58
CA THR A 197 4.84 8.89 -10.33
C THR A 197 4.24 7.69 -9.61
N LEU A 198 2.94 7.49 -9.81
CA LEU A 198 2.15 6.41 -9.22
C LEU A 198 1.53 5.58 -10.34
N TRP A 199 1.58 4.26 -10.20
CA TRP A 199 1.13 3.36 -11.25
C TRP A 199 0.13 2.35 -10.74
N VAL A 200 -0.90 2.08 -11.54
CA VAL A 200 -1.87 1.01 -11.34
C VAL A 200 -1.49 -0.17 -12.23
N TYR A 201 -1.40 -1.36 -11.65
CA TYR A 201 -1.51 -2.60 -12.41
C TYR A 201 -3.00 -2.96 -12.48
N PRO A 202 -3.66 -2.83 -13.65
CA PRO A 202 -5.12 -2.85 -13.72
C PRO A 202 -5.73 -4.25 -13.67
N ASP A 203 -4.97 -5.29 -14.04
CA ASP A 203 -5.48 -6.66 -14.18
C ASP A 203 -5.28 -7.48 -12.91
N ILE A 204 -5.95 -7.06 -11.84
CA ILE A 204 -6.00 -7.78 -10.56
C ILE A 204 -7.46 -8.05 -10.21
N ASP A 205 -7.77 -9.32 -9.95
CA ASP A 205 -9.07 -9.72 -9.43
C ASP A 205 -9.10 -9.52 -7.92
N PHE A 206 -9.93 -8.61 -7.44
CA PHE A 206 -10.07 -8.29 -6.02
C PHE A 206 -11.39 -8.75 -5.42
N GLU A 207 -11.34 -9.13 -4.14
CA GLU A 207 -12.49 -9.29 -3.26
C GLU A 207 -12.31 -8.39 -2.02
N HIS A 208 -13.06 -7.29 -1.92
CA HIS A 208 -13.03 -6.42 -0.75
C HIS A 208 -14.14 -6.85 0.24
N VAL A 209 -13.74 -7.39 1.37
CA VAL A 209 -14.67 -8.06 2.31
C VAL A 209 -15.20 -7.05 3.33
N GLY A 210 -16.53 -6.87 3.33
CA GLY A 210 -17.26 -6.11 4.35
C GLY A 210 -18.36 -6.99 4.93
N SER A 211 -19.61 -6.51 4.94
CA SER A 211 -20.79 -7.33 5.23
C SER A 211 -21.02 -8.45 4.20
N LYS A 212 -20.47 -8.27 3.01
CA LYS A 212 -20.34 -9.24 1.92
C LYS A 212 -19.01 -9.03 1.20
N ALA A 213 -18.64 -9.92 0.27
CA ALA A 213 -17.50 -9.71 -0.62
C ALA A 213 -17.91 -8.83 -1.82
N TYR A 214 -17.20 -7.73 -2.01
CA TYR A 214 -17.34 -6.84 -3.17
C TYR A 214 -16.23 -7.18 -4.17
N LYS A 215 -16.60 -7.63 -5.37
CA LYS A 215 -15.66 -8.12 -6.40
C LYS A 215 -15.46 -7.09 -7.48
N GLY A 216 -14.25 -7.01 -8.00
CA GLY A 216 -13.94 -6.15 -9.13
C GLY A 216 -12.53 -6.34 -9.65
N ASN A 217 -12.38 -5.95 -10.90
CA ASN A 217 -11.12 -5.87 -11.62
C ASN A 217 -11.22 -4.61 -12.50
N LEU A 218 -10.25 -3.74 -12.43
CA LEU A 218 -10.30 -2.44 -13.13
C LEU A 218 -10.22 -2.61 -14.65
N HIS A 219 -9.60 -3.68 -15.12
CA HIS A 219 -9.40 -3.98 -16.54
C HIS A 219 -10.63 -4.65 -17.20
N LYS A 220 -11.45 -5.36 -16.43
CA LYS A 220 -12.68 -6.07 -16.85
C LYS A 220 -13.91 -5.24 -16.50
#